data_cfbdead33660b4ce8251b2db6a04e608
#
_entry.id   cfbdead33660b4ce8251b2db6a04e608
#
_cell.length_a   1.000
_cell.length_b   1.000
_cell.length_c   1.000
_cell.angle_alpha   90.00
_cell.angle_beta   90.00
_cell.angle_gamma   90.00
#
_symmetry.space_group_name_H-M   'P 1'
#
loop_
_entity.id
_entity.type
_entity.pdbx_description
1 polymer ?
#
loop_
_entity_poly.entity_id
_entity_poly.type
_entity_poly.pdbx_seq_one_letter_code
_entity_poly.pdbx_strand_id
1 'polypeptide(L)'
;GTVSGVIANMVTLTVDGPVAQNEICYILTGGDRLMAEVIKVVGSNVYVQVFESTRGLKVGAEAEFTGHMLEVTLGPGMLSKNYDGLQNDLDKMDGVFLKRGQYTYPLDKERVWHFVPLVKMGDEVGPSAWLGQVDENFQPLKIMVPFQLTGTYKVKSIVPEGDYTIEDTVVVLTDREGKDIPVNMIQKWPVKKAMTNYKEKPRPYKLLETGVRVIDTVNPIVEGGTGFIPGPFGTGKTVLQHAISKQAEADIVIIAACGERANEVVEIFTEFPELVDPHTGRKLMERTIIIANTSNMPVAAREASVYTAMTISEYYRAMGLKVLLMADSTSRWAQALREMSNRMEELPGPDAFPMDISAIISNFYGRAGYVHLNNGETGSITFIGTVSPAG
;
A
#
# COMPACT_ATOMS: atom_id res chain seq x y z
N GLY A 1 17.18 -22.17 2.04
CA GLY A 1 16.21 -23.26 1.86
C GLY A 1 16.29 -23.87 0.48
N THR A 2 15.66 -25.02 0.29
CA THR A 2 15.67 -25.76 -0.97
C THR A 2 14.24 -26.13 -1.37
N VAL A 3 13.90 -25.99 -2.65
CA VAL A 3 12.59 -26.36 -3.19
C VAL A 3 12.42 -27.88 -3.14
N SER A 4 11.38 -28.35 -2.45
CA SER A 4 11.01 -29.75 -2.33
C SER A 4 9.74 -30.12 -3.11
N GLY A 5 8.89 -29.14 -3.44
CA GLY A 5 7.67 -29.35 -4.22
C GLY A 5 7.14 -28.08 -4.83
N VAL A 6 6.41 -28.21 -5.95
CA VAL A 6 5.80 -27.08 -6.68
C VAL A 6 4.37 -27.47 -7.07
N ILE A 7 3.38 -26.69 -6.64
CA ILE A 7 1.97 -26.83 -7.01
C ILE A 7 1.42 -25.48 -7.45
N ALA A 8 1.30 -25.27 -8.73
CA ALA A 8 0.96 -23.96 -9.31
C ALA A 8 1.93 -22.87 -8.78
N ASN A 9 1.42 -21.82 -8.15
CA ASN A 9 2.24 -20.77 -7.56
C ASN A 9 2.62 -21.02 -6.08
N MET A 10 2.23 -22.16 -5.52
CA MET A 10 2.63 -22.57 -4.19
C MET A 10 3.85 -23.49 -4.28
N VAL A 11 4.88 -23.17 -3.52
CA VAL A 11 6.14 -23.90 -3.47
C VAL A 11 6.40 -24.36 -2.05
N THR A 12 6.80 -25.62 -1.90
CA THR A 12 7.25 -26.15 -0.61
C THR A 12 8.75 -26.09 -0.56
N LEU A 13 9.28 -25.52 0.50
CA LEU A 13 10.70 -25.41 0.79
C LEU A 13 11.05 -26.25 2.00
N THR A 14 12.22 -26.87 1.97
CA THR A 14 12.86 -27.46 3.16
C THR A 14 13.88 -26.44 3.69
N VAL A 15 13.78 -26.08 4.97
CA VAL A 15 14.59 -25.02 5.60
C VAL A 15 15.22 -25.52 6.89
N ASP A 16 16.48 -25.18 7.11
CA ASP A 16 17.27 -25.53 8.31
C ASP A 16 17.47 -24.35 9.27
N GLY A 17 16.61 -23.35 9.22
CA GLY A 17 16.74 -22.16 10.07
C GLY A 17 15.39 -21.59 10.49
N PRO A 18 15.37 -20.58 11.35
CA PRO A 18 14.14 -19.92 11.76
C PRO A 18 13.54 -19.13 10.60
N VAL A 19 12.26 -19.36 10.33
CA VAL A 19 11.48 -18.65 9.32
C VAL A 19 10.16 -18.21 9.95
N ALA A 20 9.78 -16.96 9.68
CA ALA A 20 8.53 -16.41 10.17
C ALA A 20 7.44 -16.44 9.08
N GLN A 21 6.19 -16.51 9.52
CA GLN A 21 5.05 -16.34 8.63
C GLN A 21 5.05 -14.90 8.06
N ASN A 22 4.65 -14.76 6.81
CA ASN A 22 4.67 -13.52 6.00
C ASN A 22 6.08 -13.01 5.67
N GLU A 23 7.13 -13.75 5.95
CA GLU A 23 8.48 -13.40 5.53
C GLU A 23 8.63 -13.52 4.02
N ILE A 24 9.40 -12.62 3.43
CA ILE A 24 9.72 -12.65 2.01
C ILE A 24 10.97 -13.51 1.76
N CYS A 25 10.90 -14.33 0.75
CA CYS A 25 12.05 -15.07 0.22
C CYS A 25 12.16 -14.94 -1.30
N TYR A 26 13.34 -15.24 -1.81
CA TYR A 26 13.59 -15.28 -3.25
C TYR A 26 14.00 -16.69 -3.64
N ILE A 27 13.31 -17.27 -4.63
CA ILE A 27 13.66 -18.58 -5.21
C ILE A 27 14.53 -18.33 -6.43
N LEU A 28 15.69 -18.95 -6.46
CA LEU A 28 16.68 -18.78 -7.51
C LEU A 28 16.48 -19.85 -8.60
N THR A 29 16.21 -19.43 -9.82
CA THR A 29 15.99 -20.36 -10.94
C THR A 29 16.41 -19.74 -12.27
N GLY A 30 17.33 -20.43 -12.99
CA GLY A 30 17.71 -20.06 -14.36
C GLY A 30 18.24 -18.63 -14.54
N GLY A 31 18.78 -18.01 -13.49
CA GLY A 31 19.23 -16.61 -13.48
C GLY A 31 18.19 -15.62 -13.01
N ASP A 32 16.94 -16.04 -12.79
CA ASP A 32 15.86 -15.21 -12.25
C ASP A 32 15.77 -15.36 -10.73
N ARG A 33 15.31 -14.32 -10.06
CA ARG A 33 14.95 -14.33 -8.65
C ARG A 33 13.44 -14.13 -8.53
N LEU A 34 12.73 -15.16 -8.09
CA LEU A 34 11.29 -15.12 -7.93
C LEU A 34 10.94 -14.75 -6.49
N MET A 35 10.25 -13.63 -6.30
CA MET A 35 9.76 -13.21 -4.98
C MET A 35 8.62 -14.10 -4.53
N ALA A 36 8.66 -14.52 -3.26
CA ALA A 36 7.63 -15.32 -2.62
C ALA A 36 7.41 -14.89 -1.17
N GLU A 37 6.21 -15.15 -0.66
CA GLU A 37 5.83 -14.88 0.73
C GLU A 37 5.54 -16.19 1.46
N VAL A 38 6.05 -16.33 2.67
CA VAL A 38 5.80 -17.47 3.55
C VAL A 38 4.35 -17.42 4.04
N ILE A 39 3.59 -18.46 3.73
CA ILE A 39 2.19 -18.61 4.14
C ILE A 39 2.06 -19.48 5.39
N LYS A 40 2.82 -20.58 5.44
CA LYS A 40 2.73 -21.57 6.51
C LYS A 40 4.08 -22.21 6.78
N VAL A 41 4.35 -22.45 8.05
CA VAL A 41 5.54 -23.16 8.51
C VAL A 41 5.11 -24.38 9.30
N VAL A 42 5.59 -25.56 8.92
CA VAL A 42 5.32 -26.83 9.63
C VAL A 42 6.63 -27.60 9.76
N GLY A 43 7.24 -27.53 10.92
CA GLY A 43 8.56 -28.11 11.16
C GLY A 43 9.62 -27.49 10.24
N SER A 44 10.32 -28.32 9.47
CA SER A 44 11.30 -27.89 8.46
C SER A 44 10.68 -27.57 7.10
N ASN A 45 9.38 -27.81 6.93
CA ASN A 45 8.67 -27.51 5.69
C ASN A 45 8.04 -26.13 5.75
N VAL A 46 8.37 -25.30 4.76
CA VAL A 46 7.86 -23.95 4.61
C VAL A 46 7.09 -23.86 3.30
N TYR A 47 5.84 -23.43 3.39
CA TYR A 47 4.96 -23.24 2.23
C TYR A 47 4.99 -21.76 1.86
N VAL A 48 5.38 -21.48 0.62
CA VAL A 48 5.47 -20.11 0.12
C VAL A 48 4.60 -19.92 -1.11
N GLN A 49 4.03 -18.75 -1.23
CA GLN A 49 3.27 -18.33 -2.41
C GLN A 49 4.15 -17.42 -3.25
N VAL A 50 4.40 -17.81 -4.49
CA VAL A 50 5.21 -17.03 -5.42
C VAL A 50 4.36 -15.95 -6.09
N PHE A 51 4.87 -14.72 -6.16
CA PHE A 51 4.19 -13.57 -6.77
C PHE A 51 4.21 -13.59 -8.30
N GLU A 52 4.97 -14.48 -8.91
CA GLU A 52 5.17 -14.59 -10.35
C GLU A 52 4.89 -16.01 -10.84
N SER A 53 5.07 -16.21 -12.15
CA SER A 53 4.93 -17.55 -12.77
C SER A 53 6.04 -18.50 -12.31
N THR A 54 5.66 -19.66 -11.82
CA THR A 54 6.57 -20.75 -11.42
C THR A 54 6.97 -21.68 -12.56
N ARG A 55 6.60 -21.36 -13.81
CA ARG A 55 6.93 -22.22 -14.97
C ARG A 55 8.44 -22.43 -15.07
N GLY A 56 8.85 -23.70 -15.18
CA GLY A 56 10.25 -24.08 -15.27
C GLY A 56 10.99 -24.12 -13.94
N LEU A 57 10.34 -23.84 -12.82
CA LEU A 57 10.92 -24.04 -11.49
C LEU A 57 11.07 -25.53 -11.20
N LYS A 58 12.26 -25.92 -10.76
CA LYS A 58 12.62 -27.32 -10.48
C LYS A 58 12.79 -27.56 -9.00
N VAL A 59 12.49 -28.78 -8.56
CA VAL A 59 12.88 -29.27 -7.24
C VAL A 59 14.40 -29.24 -7.12
N GLY A 60 14.90 -28.82 -5.96
CA GLY A 60 16.32 -28.63 -5.72
C GLY A 60 16.81 -27.18 -5.96
N ALA A 61 15.96 -26.27 -6.47
CA ALA A 61 16.30 -24.86 -6.57
C ALA A 61 16.51 -24.24 -5.16
N GLU A 62 17.41 -23.29 -5.06
CA GLU A 62 17.73 -22.61 -3.79
C GLU A 62 16.76 -21.47 -3.50
N ALA A 63 16.50 -21.23 -2.22
CA ALA A 63 15.70 -20.11 -1.74
C ALA A 63 16.45 -19.33 -0.65
N GLU A 64 16.48 -18.02 -0.79
CA GLU A 64 17.06 -17.07 0.16
C GLU A 64 15.96 -16.34 0.92
N PHE A 65 16.02 -16.34 2.25
CA PHE A 65 15.07 -15.64 3.11
C PHE A 65 15.62 -14.27 3.49
N THR A 66 14.74 -13.25 3.51
CA THR A 66 15.14 -11.86 3.72
C THR A 66 15.09 -11.41 5.18
N GLY A 67 14.37 -12.14 6.03
CA GLY A 67 14.15 -11.77 7.42
C GLY A 67 13.10 -10.66 7.64
N HIS A 68 12.44 -10.18 6.59
CA HIS A 68 11.40 -9.16 6.69
C HIS A 68 10.17 -9.51 5.85
N MET A 69 9.04 -8.90 6.20
CA MET A 69 7.78 -9.01 5.46
C MET A 69 7.83 -8.17 4.17
N LEU A 70 6.82 -8.33 3.31
CA LEU A 70 6.63 -7.47 2.15
C LEU A 70 6.50 -6.01 2.59
N GLU A 71 7.35 -5.16 2.05
CA GLU A 71 7.44 -3.74 2.39
C GLU A 71 7.14 -2.88 1.16
N VAL A 72 6.64 -1.67 1.44
CA VAL A 72 6.58 -0.58 0.45
C VAL A 72 7.62 0.48 0.78
N THR A 73 8.10 1.14 -0.25
CA THR A 73 8.96 2.33 -0.12
C THR A 73 8.07 3.57 -0.14
N LEU A 74 8.11 4.34 0.95
CA LEU A 74 7.30 5.54 1.15
C LEU A 74 8.19 6.77 1.08
N GLY A 75 7.82 7.72 0.25
CA GLY A 75 8.59 8.95 0.07
C GLY A 75 7.97 9.87 -0.99
N PRO A 76 8.53 11.06 -1.21
CA PRO A 76 8.12 11.94 -2.28
C PRO A 76 8.31 11.29 -3.67
N GLY A 77 7.41 11.57 -4.58
CA GLY A 77 7.46 11.07 -5.96
C GLY A 77 6.46 9.96 -6.28
N MET A 78 5.55 9.62 -5.36
CA MET A 78 4.50 8.63 -5.59
C MET A 78 3.26 9.19 -6.29
N LEU A 79 2.98 10.48 -6.16
CA LEU A 79 1.81 11.09 -6.81
C LEU A 79 1.93 11.05 -8.32
N SER A 80 0.84 10.87 -9.01
CA SER A 80 0.74 10.69 -10.47
C SER A 80 1.35 9.40 -11.00
N LYS A 81 1.63 8.43 -10.13
CA LYS A 81 2.25 7.15 -10.50
C LYS A 81 1.23 6.03 -10.63
N ASN A 82 1.56 5.10 -11.52
CA ASN A 82 0.87 3.82 -11.69
C ASN A 82 1.77 2.70 -11.18
N TYR A 83 1.37 2.05 -10.10
CA TYR A 83 2.09 0.93 -9.51
C TYR A 83 1.32 -0.38 -9.70
N ASP A 84 2.03 -1.49 -9.62
CA ASP A 84 1.42 -2.80 -9.39
C ASP A 84 1.27 -3.09 -7.88
N GLY A 85 0.77 -4.28 -7.54
CA GLY A 85 0.58 -4.69 -6.15
C GLY A 85 1.88 -4.81 -5.33
N LEU A 86 3.03 -4.90 -5.98
CA LEU A 86 4.36 -4.96 -5.37
C LEU A 86 5.11 -3.61 -5.46
N GLN A 87 4.41 -2.56 -5.82
CA GLN A 87 4.95 -1.21 -5.99
C GLN A 87 6.01 -1.10 -7.12
N ASN A 88 5.90 -1.92 -8.16
CA ASN A 88 6.67 -1.68 -9.38
C ASN A 88 6.06 -0.54 -10.17
N ASP A 89 6.88 0.38 -10.65
CA ASP A 89 6.45 1.51 -11.48
C ASP A 89 6.11 1.02 -12.89
N LEU A 90 4.82 0.98 -13.20
CA LEU A 90 4.33 0.47 -14.48
C LEU A 90 4.71 1.37 -15.67
N ASP A 91 4.96 2.65 -15.44
CA ASP A 91 5.38 3.58 -16.49
C ASP A 91 6.82 3.31 -16.97
N LYS A 92 7.62 2.63 -16.15
CA LYS A 92 8.98 2.20 -16.50
C LYS A 92 9.04 0.80 -17.11
N MET A 93 7.91 0.14 -17.25
CA MET A 93 7.82 -1.22 -17.78
C MET A 93 7.26 -1.22 -19.20
N ASP A 94 7.77 -2.09 -20.05
CA ASP A 94 7.26 -2.30 -21.40
C ASP A 94 5.92 -3.06 -21.38
N GLY A 95 4.83 -2.38 -21.05
CA GLY A 95 3.47 -2.92 -21.06
C GLY A 95 2.82 -3.07 -19.68
N VAL A 96 1.52 -3.33 -19.68
CA VAL A 96 0.65 -3.44 -18.48
C VAL A 96 0.92 -4.69 -17.64
N PHE A 97 1.77 -5.60 -18.12
CA PHE A 97 2.01 -6.90 -17.50
C PHE A 97 3.44 -7.02 -16.99
N LEU A 98 3.57 -7.44 -15.73
CA LEU A 98 4.84 -7.84 -15.12
C LEU A 98 5.49 -8.96 -15.95
N LYS A 99 6.68 -8.70 -16.46
CA LYS A 99 7.55 -9.76 -16.97
C LYS A 99 8.27 -10.39 -15.78
N ARG A 100 8.44 -11.71 -15.84
CA ARG A 100 9.11 -12.49 -14.81
C ARG A 100 10.50 -11.94 -14.49
N GLY A 101 10.79 -11.77 -13.19
CA GLY A 101 12.08 -11.29 -12.70
C GLY A 101 12.35 -9.80 -12.90
N GLN A 102 11.38 -9.02 -13.37
CA GLN A 102 11.53 -7.57 -13.52
C GLN A 102 10.96 -6.84 -12.31
N TYR A 103 11.84 -6.12 -11.62
CA TYR A 103 11.50 -5.22 -10.51
C TYR A 103 12.02 -3.83 -10.83
N THR A 104 11.18 -2.82 -10.58
CA THR A 104 11.55 -1.42 -10.74
C THR A 104 11.61 -0.75 -9.37
N TYR A 105 12.51 0.24 -9.21
CA TYR A 105 12.50 1.06 -8.03
C TYR A 105 11.31 2.03 -8.11
N PRO A 106 10.48 2.15 -7.05
CA PRO A 106 9.19 2.85 -7.13
C PRO A 106 9.30 4.37 -7.20
N LEU A 107 10.44 4.95 -6.84
CA LEU A 107 10.64 6.40 -6.78
C LEU A 107 11.77 6.83 -7.73
N ASP A 108 11.80 8.12 -8.07
CA ASP A 108 12.89 8.71 -8.82
C ASP A 108 14.00 9.20 -7.86
N LYS A 109 15.14 8.54 -7.90
CA LYS A 109 16.29 8.85 -7.02
C LYS A 109 17.05 10.11 -7.44
N GLU A 110 16.92 10.53 -8.68
CA GLU A 110 17.63 11.68 -9.22
C GLU A 110 16.84 12.99 -9.08
N ARG A 111 15.54 12.88 -8.87
CA ARG A 111 14.69 14.05 -8.70
C ARG A 111 15.05 14.83 -7.45
N VAL A 112 15.16 16.14 -7.61
CA VAL A 112 15.49 17.08 -6.54
C VAL A 112 14.22 17.66 -5.95
N TRP A 113 14.17 17.72 -4.61
CA TRP A 113 13.05 18.23 -3.84
C TRP A 113 13.49 19.42 -2.99
N HIS A 114 12.69 20.47 -2.98
CA HIS A 114 12.92 21.63 -2.12
C HIS A 114 12.49 21.31 -0.69
N PHE A 115 13.46 21.11 0.18
CA PHE A 115 13.25 20.75 1.59
C PHE A 115 13.20 22.01 2.47
N VAL A 116 12.14 22.12 3.27
CA VAL A 116 11.97 23.17 4.27
C VAL A 116 11.99 22.52 5.66
N PRO A 117 12.95 22.82 6.53
CA PRO A 117 13.00 22.26 7.88
C PRO A 117 11.85 22.80 8.73
N LEU A 118 11.21 21.90 9.51
CA LEU A 118 10.15 22.24 10.46
C LEU A 118 10.59 22.14 11.91
N VAL A 119 11.75 21.57 12.18
CA VAL A 119 12.34 21.43 13.51
C VAL A 119 13.74 22.05 13.53
N LYS A 120 14.26 22.24 14.74
CA LYS A 120 15.60 22.81 14.96
C LYS A 120 16.50 21.81 15.68
N MET A 121 17.80 22.02 15.58
CA MET A 121 18.77 21.27 16.36
C MET A 121 18.47 21.39 17.86
N GLY A 122 18.44 20.26 18.55
CA GLY A 122 18.13 20.15 19.97
C GLY A 122 16.65 19.87 20.29
N ASP A 123 15.75 19.99 19.31
CA ASP A 123 14.33 19.66 19.51
C ASP A 123 14.15 18.18 19.84
N GLU A 124 13.18 17.89 20.70
CA GLU A 124 12.73 16.53 20.95
C GLU A 124 11.59 16.16 20.01
N VAL A 125 11.69 14.97 19.40
CA VAL A 125 10.71 14.46 18.45
C VAL A 125 10.27 13.05 18.85
N GLY A 126 8.99 12.79 18.70
CA GLY A 126 8.37 11.48 18.98
C GLY A 126 8.08 10.69 17.71
N PRO A 127 7.32 9.59 17.85
CA PRO A 127 6.93 8.74 16.70
C PRO A 127 6.20 9.55 15.63
N SER A 128 6.60 9.36 14.38
CA SER A 128 6.00 10.01 13.19
C SER A 128 5.95 11.55 13.24
N ALA A 129 6.77 12.19 14.06
CA ALA A 129 6.85 13.65 14.13
C ALA A 129 7.32 14.22 12.79
N TRP A 130 6.82 15.38 12.43
CA TRP A 130 7.19 16.08 11.21
C TRP A 130 8.53 16.77 11.37
N LEU A 131 9.48 16.41 10.53
CA LEU A 131 10.84 16.95 10.55
C LEU A 131 11.05 18.04 9.50
N GLY A 132 10.38 17.92 8.37
CA GLY A 132 10.49 18.87 7.27
C GLY A 132 9.32 18.72 6.30
N GLN A 133 9.31 19.58 5.29
CA GLN A 133 8.29 19.62 4.26
C GLN A 133 8.92 19.70 2.89
N VAL A 134 8.31 18.99 1.93
CA VAL A 134 8.54 19.15 0.49
C VAL A 134 7.19 19.28 -0.20
N ASP A 135 7.12 20.06 -1.28
CA ASP A 135 5.89 20.19 -2.05
C ASP A 135 5.94 19.29 -3.29
N GLU A 136 4.95 18.44 -3.44
CA GLU A 136 4.74 17.60 -4.61
C GLU A 136 3.39 17.91 -5.22
N ASN A 137 3.38 18.32 -6.48
CA ASN A 137 2.16 18.70 -7.19
C ASN A 137 1.25 19.64 -6.35
N PHE A 138 1.87 20.61 -5.67
CA PHE A 138 1.21 21.58 -4.77
C PHE A 138 0.63 20.98 -3.48
N GLN A 139 0.91 19.72 -3.19
CA GLN A 139 0.59 19.11 -1.89
C GLN A 139 1.78 19.25 -0.95
N PRO A 140 1.57 19.78 0.27
CA PRO A 140 2.63 19.91 1.26
C PRO A 140 2.85 18.54 1.94
N LEU A 141 3.83 17.80 1.47
CA LEU A 141 4.20 16.51 2.04
C LEU A 141 5.17 16.70 3.20
N LYS A 142 5.05 15.88 4.22
CA LYS A 142 5.90 15.91 5.41
C LYS A 142 6.96 14.82 5.35
N ILE A 143 8.19 15.20 5.69
CA ILE A 143 9.24 14.25 6.00
C ILE A 143 9.17 13.98 7.49
N MET A 144 8.98 12.71 7.86
CA MET A 144 8.64 12.31 9.21
C MET A 144 9.74 11.46 9.85
N VAL A 145 9.74 11.39 11.17
CA VAL A 145 10.46 10.35 11.89
C VAL A 145 9.98 9.00 11.36
N PRO A 146 10.88 8.09 10.91
CA PRO A 146 10.50 6.80 10.36
C PRO A 146 9.57 6.02 11.29
N PHE A 147 8.54 5.38 10.75
CA PHE A 147 7.49 4.70 11.53
C PHE A 147 8.00 3.58 12.44
N GLN A 148 9.16 3.00 12.12
CA GLN A 148 9.83 1.98 12.95
C GLN A 148 10.39 2.57 14.25
N LEU A 149 10.63 3.87 14.30
CA LEU A 149 11.19 4.56 15.47
C LEU A 149 10.05 5.01 16.40
N THR A 150 9.85 4.26 17.47
CA THR A 150 8.72 4.47 18.41
C THR A 150 9.10 5.19 19.70
N GLY A 151 10.38 5.54 19.86
CA GLY A 151 10.90 6.23 21.02
C GLY A 151 10.83 7.76 20.92
N THR A 152 11.51 8.42 21.85
CA THR A 152 11.77 9.86 21.82
C THR A 152 13.21 10.09 21.40
N TYR A 153 13.42 11.01 20.49
CA TYR A 153 14.71 11.30 19.87
C TYR A 153 15.00 12.80 19.96
N LYS A 154 16.28 13.15 19.90
CA LYS A 154 16.72 14.55 19.75
C LYS A 154 17.24 14.79 18.35
N VAL A 155 16.94 15.96 17.80
CA VAL A 155 17.49 16.40 16.53
C VAL A 155 18.95 16.84 16.77
N LYS A 156 19.90 15.99 16.32
CA LYS A 156 21.32 16.29 16.42
C LYS A 156 21.75 17.29 15.36
N SER A 157 21.28 17.12 14.13
CA SER A 157 21.52 18.04 13.03
C SER A 157 20.36 17.98 12.03
N ILE A 158 20.17 19.08 11.34
CA ILE A 158 19.21 19.23 10.25
C ILE A 158 19.82 20.11 9.18
N VAL A 159 19.64 19.74 7.91
CA VAL A 159 20.12 20.53 6.79
C VAL A 159 19.32 21.83 6.67
N PRO A 160 19.94 22.91 6.15
CA PRO A 160 19.21 24.15 5.87
C PRO A 160 18.17 23.94 4.76
N GLU A 161 17.26 24.88 4.63
CA GLU A 161 16.34 24.93 3.47
C GLU A 161 17.16 24.91 2.17
N GLY A 162 16.76 24.03 1.25
CA GLY A 162 17.48 23.83 -0.02
C GLY A 162 17.01 22.60 -0.76
N ASP A 163 17.72 22.30 -1.81
CA ASP A 163 17.36 21.24 -2.75
C ASP A 163 18.16 19.96 -2.47
N TYR A 164 17.44 18.86 -2.25
CA TYR A 164 18.01 17.56 -1.90
C TYR A 164 17.29 16.44 -2.64
N THR A 165 17.98 15.31 -2.83
CA THR A 165 17.39 14.08 -3.34
C THR A 165 16.75 13.26 -2.21
N ILE A 166 15.96 12.26 -2.55
CA ILE A 166 15.32 11.40 -1.55
C ILE A 166 16.31 10.55 -0.74
N GLU A 167 17.50 10.29 -1.26
CA GLU A 167 18.54 9.50 -0.58
C GLU A 167 19.47 10.35 0.30
N ASP A 168 19.47 11.66 0.14
CA ASP A 168 20.29 12.56 0.96
C ASP A 168 19.81 12.55 2.42
N THR A 169 20.75 12.44 3.36
CA THR A 169 20.45 12.56 4.79
C THR A 169 20.11 14.01 5.11
N VAL A 170 18.85 14.27 5.47
CA VAL A 170 18.34 15.61 5.78
C VAL A 170 18.31 15.90 7.27
N VAL A 171 18.14 14.88 8.10
CA VAL A 171 18.11 14.98 9.57
C VAL A 171 18.93 13.85 10.17
N VAL A 172 19.66 14.15 11.24
CA VAL A 172 20.27 13.12 12.09
C VAL A 172 19.60 13.21 13.46
N LEU A 173 19.01 12.11 13.89
CA LEU A 173 18.41 11.96 15.21
C LEU A 173 19.37 11.25 16.14
N THR A 174 19.27 11.51 17.42
CA THR A 174 20.01 10.80 18.46
C THR A 174 19.04 10.17 19.43
N ASP A 175 19.19 8.87 19.72
CA ASP A 175 18.42 8.17 20.73
C ASP A 175 18.92 8.48 22.15
N ARG A 176 18.28 7.86 23.15
CA ARG A 176 18.64 8.06 24.57
C ARG A 176 20.01 7.50 24.94
N GLU A 177 20.53 6.57 24.13
CA GLU A 177 21.82 5.94 24.32
C GLU A 177 22.95 6.69 23.60
N GLY A 178 22.61 7.76 22.89
CA GLY A 178 23.54 8.58 22.12
C GLY A 178 23.88 8.04 20.73
N LYS A 179 23.11 7.07 20.24
CA LYS A 179 23.29 6.51 18.89
C LYS A 179 22.69 7.43 17.86
N ASP A 180 23.45 7.72 16.82
CA ASP A 180 23.02 8.53 15.70
C ASP A 180 22.17 7.72 14.72
N ILE A 181 21.06 8.30 14.29
CA ILE A 181 20.13 7.71 13.33
C ILE A 181 19.97 8.71 12.19
N PRO A 182 20.57 8.45 11.02
CA PRO A 182 20.37 9.28 9.84
C PRO A 182 18.97 9.08 9.27
N VAL A 183 18.32 10.16 8.89
CA VAL A 183 16.99 10.17 8.28
C VAL A 183 17.07 10.86 6.93
N ASN A 184 16.59 10.18 5.91
CA ASN A 184 16.37 10.72 4.56
C ASN A 184 14.88 10.91 4.29
N MET A 185 14.50 11.20 3.05
CA MET A 185 13.09 11.44 2.70
C MET A 185 12.29 10.17 2.47
N ILE A 186 12.91 8.99 2.50
CA ILE A 186 12.25 7.70 2.25
C ILE A 186 12.25 6.83 3.50
N GLN A 187 11.26 5.97 3.58
CA GLN A 187 11.17 4.92 4.60
C GLN A 187 10.48 3.69 4.03
N LYS A 188 10.72 2.55 4.65
CA LYS A 188 10.06 1.29 4.32
C LYS A 188 9.12 0.87 5.45
N TRP A 189 7.97 0.34 5.09
CA TRP A 189 7.01 -0.17 6.04
C TRP A 189 6.34 -1.45 5.54
N PRO A 190 6.16 -2.47 6.41
CA PRO A 190 5.48 -3.70 6.05
C PRO A 190 4.01 -3.45 5.68
N VAL A 191 3.55 -3.97 4.55
CA VAL A 191 2.19 -3.71 4.05
C VAL A 191 1.10 -4.34 4.92
N LYS A 192 1.39 -5.47 5.56
CA LYS A 192 0.44 -6.19 6.44
C LYS A 192 0.43 -5.68 7.88
N LYS A 193 1.28 -4.72 8.22
CA LYS A 193 1.34 -4.12 9.54
C LYS A 193 0.68 -2.75 9.54
N ALA A 194 -0.37 -2.58 10.35
CA ALA A 194 -1.01 -1.28 10.50
C ALA A 194 -0.06 -0.25 11.13
N MET A 195 -0.10 0.97 10.65
CA MET A 195 0.61 2.10 11.24
C MET A 195 -0.26 2.71 12.32
N THR A 196 0.19 2.67 13.57
CA THR A 196 -0.56 3.08 14.77
C THR A 196 0.09 4.22 15.55
N ASN A 197 1.05 4.93 14.95
CA ASN A 197 1.80 6.01 15.58
C ASN A 197 1.02 7.33 15.66
N TYR A 198 -0.27 7.29 15.90
CA TYR A 198 -1.14 8.43 16.15
C TYR A 198 -1.58 8.46 17.62
N LYS A 199 -2.06 9.62 18.07
CA LYS A 199 -2.49 9.80 19.46
C LYS A 199 -3.74 9.00 19.78
N GLU A 200 -4.77 9.14 18.95
CA GLU A 200 -6.05 8.46 19.10
C GLU A 200 -6.82 8.38 17.78
N LYS A 201 -7.76 7.46 17.72
CA LYS A 201 -8.67 7.26 16.59
C LYS A 201 -10.10 7.43 17.07
N PRO A 202 -10.62 8.68 17.12
CA PRO A 202 -11.96 8.94 17.56
C PRO A 202 -13.00 8.45 16.56
N ARG A 203 -14.26 8.40 16.99
CA ARG A 203 -15.38 8.10 16.09
C ARG A 203 -15.51 9.23 15.04
N PRO A 204 -15.58 8.90 13.74
CA PRO A 204 -15.76 9.90 12.69
C PRO A 204 -17.09 10.65 12.86
N TYR A 205 -17.10 11.95 12.58
CA TYR A 205 -18.28 12.81 12.73
C TYR A 205 -18.47 13.85 11.63
N LYS A 206 -17.42 14.14 10.85
CA LYS A 206 -17.49 15.09 9.75
C LYS A 206 -18.00 14.40 8.49
N LEU A 207 -18.91 15.05 7.76
CA LEU A 207 -19.32 14.60 6.45
C LEU A 207 -18.18 14.73 5.44
N LEU A 208 -18.04 13.72 4.59
CA LEU A 208 -17.28 13.81 3.37
C LEU A 208 -18.26 14.16 2.24
N GLU A 209 -18.11 15.33 1.67
CA GLU A 209 -18.91 15.72 0.50
C GLU A 209 -18.39 14.96 -0.73
N THR A 210 -19.21 14.04 -1.26
CA THR A 210 -18.85 13.24 -2.43
C THR A 210 -19.19 13.94 -3.74
N GLY A 211 -19.99 15.02 -3.68
CA GLY A 211 -20.51 15.71 -4.85
C GLY A 211 -21.64 14.96 -5.57
N VAL A 212 -22.02 13.78 -5.07
CA VAL A 212 -23.15 12.99 -5.57
C VAL A 212 -24.34 13.21 -4.64
N ARG A 213 -25.34 13.97 -5.10
CA ARG A 213 -26.45 14.43 -4.27
C ARG A 213 -27.16 13.31 -3.50
N VAL A 214 -27.42 12.18 -4.15
CA VAL A 214 -28.10 11.04 -3.50
C VAL A 214 -27.28 10.44 -2.38
N ILE A 215 -25.97 10.37 -2.53
CA ILE A 215 -25.08 9.87 -1.49
C ILE A 215 -25.07 10.86 -0.33
N ASP A 216 -24.81 12.12 -0.61
CA ASP A 216 -24.61 13.14 0.44
C ASP A 216 -25.89 13.40 1.27
N THR A 217 -27.08 13.12 0.70
CA THR A 217 -28.35 13.37 1.39
C THR A 217 -28.98 12.12 2.00
N VAL A 218 -28.87 10.96 1.34
CA VAL A 218 -29.58 9.74 1.76
C VAL A 218 -28.64 8.72 2.43
N ASN A 219 -27.41 8.59 1.94
CA ASN A 219 -26.42 7.67 2.45
C ASN A 219 -25.06 8.37 2.70
N PRO A 220 -25.03 9.39 3.56
CA PRO A 220 -23.84 10.22 3.73
C PRO A 220 -22.64 9.40 4.22
N ILE A 221 -21.49 9.71 3.65
CA ILE A 221 -20.20 9.14 4.06
C ILE A 221 -19.51 10.15 4.98
N VAL A 222 -18.92 9.67 6.06
CA VAL A 222 -18.14 10.52 6.96
C VAL A 222 -16.65 10.45 6.61
N GLU A 223 -15.96 11.54 6.81
CA GLU A 223 -14.50 11.59 6.67
C GLU A 223 -13.84 10.58 7.64
N GLY A 224 -13.07 9.64 7.09
CA GLY A 224 -12.52 8.52 7.87
C GLY A 224 -13.50 7.37 8.06
N GLY A 225 -14.66 7.39 7.41
CA GLY A 225 -15.60 6.28 7.41
C GLY A 225 -15.23 5.20 6.39
N THR A 226 -15.95 4.10 6.46
CA THR A 226 -15.87 3.00 5.49
C THR A 226 -17.22 2.79 4.83
N GLY A 227 -17.21 2.61 3.52
CA GLY A 227 -18.40 2.36 2.73
C GLY A 227 -18.15 1.29 1.67
N PHE A 228 -19.24 0.78 1.10
CA PHE A 228 -19.13 -0.12 -0.04
C PHE A 228 -20.25 0.15 -1.06
N ILE A 229 -19.94 -0.14 -2.31
CA ILE A 229 -20.86 0.00 -3.44
C ILE A 229 -21.18 -1.42 -3.92
N PRO A 230 -22.33 -1.99 -3.51
CA PRO A 230 -22.72 -3.32 -3.94
C PRO A 230 -23.38 -3.29 -5.32
N GLY A 231 -23.19 -4.34 -6.09
CA GLY A 231 -23.92 -4.51 -7.33
C GLY A 231 -23.29 -5.53 -8.26
N PRO A 232 -24.10 -6.17 -9.14
CA PRO A 232 -23.57 -7.07 -10.16
C PRO A 232 -22.74 -6.31 -11.21
N PHE A 233 -22.14 -7.08 -12.10
CA PHE A 233 -21.36 -6.52 -13.21
C PHE A 233 -22.25 -5.60 -14.09
N GLY A 234 -21.68 -4.50 -14.55
CA GLY A 234 -22.36 -3.55 -15.45
C GLY A 234 -23.35 -2.59 -14.78
N THR A 235 -23.44 -2.57 -13.44
CA THR A 235 -24.33 -1.65 -12.70
C THR A 235 -23.75 -0.26 -12.46
N GLY A 236 -22.55 0.02 -12.99
CA GLY A 236 -21.92 1.33 -12.88
C GLY A 236 -21.14 1.58 -11.59
N LYS A 237 -20.72 0.51 -10.87
CA LYS A 237 -19.91 0.65 -9.64
C LYS A 237 -18.64 1.47 -9.85
N THR A 238 -17.86 1.13 -10.86
CA THR A 238 -16.61 1.81 -11.21
C THR A 238 -16.87 3.25 -11.63
N VAL A 239 -17.92 3.50 -12.43
CA VAL A 239 -18.31 4.85 -12.83
C VAL A 239 -18.67 5.72 -11.63
N LEU A 240 -19.38 5.17 -10.65
CA LEU A 240 -19.71 5.87 -9.42
C LEU A 240 -18.45 6.16 -8.59
N GLN A 241 -17.51 5.22 -8.48
CA GLN A 241 -16.22 5.47 -7.82
C GLN A 241 -15.44 6.59 -8.50
N HIS A 242 -15.36 6.60 -9.82
CA HIS A 242 -14.68 7.67 -10.56
C HIS A 242 -15.36 9.03 -10.34
N ALA A 243 -16.67 9.08 -10.32
CA ALA A 243 -17.42 10.31 -10.02
C ALA A 243 -17.14 10.82 -8.61
N ILE A 244 -17.08 9.94 -7.61
CA ILE A 244 -16.74 10.29 -6.24
C ILE A 244 -15.30 10.77 -6.16
N SER A 245 -14.33 10.08 -6.75
CA SER A 245 -12.92 10.49 -6.75
C SER A 245 -12.69 11.85 -7.39
N LYS A 246 -13.46 12.17 -8.44
CA LYS A 246 -13.39 13.47 -9.12
C LYS A 246 -13.94 14.61 -8.26
N GLN A 247 -15.03 14.38 -7.54
CA GLN A 247 -15.79 15.44 -6.87
C GLN A 247 -15.58 15.51 -5.37
N ALA A 248 -15.12 14.42 -4.74
CA ALA A 248 -14.94 14.37 -3.29
C ALA A 248 -13.87 15.35 -2.81
N GLU A 249 -14.13 15.94 -1.67
CA GLU A 249 -13.18 16.80 -0.97
C GLU A 249 -12.10 15.93 -0.28
N ALA A 250 -11.05 15.60 -1.03
CA ALA A 250 -9.92 14.84 -0.52
C ALA A 250 -8.60 15.43 -1.04
N ASP A 251 -7.55 15.36 -0.23
CA ASP A 251 -6.22 15.83 -0.62
C ASP A 251 -5.52 14.83 -1.54
N ILE A 252 -5.65 13.54 -1.23
CA ILE A 252 -5.04 12.42 -1.96
C ILE A 252 -6.11 11.39 -2.29
N VAL A 253 -6.08 10.91 -3.53
CA VAL A 253 -6.91 9.79 -3.99
C VAL A 253 -6.02 8.61 -4.32
N ILE A 254 -6.37 7.45 -3.79
CA ILE A 254 -5.67 6.20 -4.09
C ILE A 254 -6.69 5.21 -4.66
N ILE A 255 -6.41 4.70 -5.85
CA ILE A 255 -7.25 3.73 -6.53
C ILE A 255 -6.54 2.39 -6.55
N ALA A 256 -7.13 1.40 -5.91
CA ALA A 256 -6.66 0.01 -5.92
C ALA A 256 -7.55 -0.82 -6.84
N ALA A 257 -7.06 -1.10 -8.05
CA ALA A 257 -7.68 -2.05 -8.96
C ALA A 257 -7.18 -3.47 -8.61
N CYS A 258 -7.96 -4.21 -7.84
CA CYS A 258 -7.59 -5.53 -7.35
C CYS A 258 -8.19 -6.63 -8.22
N GLY A 259 -7.36 -7.25 -9.07
CA GLY A 259 -7.77 -8.38 -9.89
C GLY A 259 -8.77 -8.03 -11.00
N GLU A 260 -8.78 -6.79 -11.44
CA GLU A 260 -9.64 -6.35 -12.54
C GLU A 260 -9.19 -6.89 -13.89
N ARG A 261 -10.08 -6.84 -14.87
CA ARG A 261 -9.75 -7.26 -16.23
C ARG A 261 -8.75 -6.28 -16.86
N ALA A 262 -7.85 -6.80 -17.70
CA ALA A 262 -6.83 -5.98 -18.33
C ALA A 262 -7.39 -4.77 -19.10
N ASN A 263 -8.52 -4.94 -19.80
CA ASN A 263 -9.18 -3.84 -20.52
C ASN A 263 -9.73 -2.77 -19.59
N GLU A 264 -10.28 -3.13 -18.43
CA GLU A 264 -10.76 -2.17 -17.42
C GLU A 264 -9.61 -1.37 -16.81
N VAL A 265 -8.48 -2.04 -16.56
CA VAL A 265 -7.26 -1.36 -16.09
C VAL A 265 -6.69 -0.40 -17.13
N VAL A 266 -6.68 -0.79 -18.41
CA VAL A 266 -6.27 0.10 -19.50
C VAL A 266 -7.21 1.31 -19.62
N GLU A 267 -8.51 1.12 -19.45
CA GLU A 267 -9.49 2.21 -19.44
C GLU A 267 -9.19 3.21 -18.31
N ILE A 268 -8.92 2.73 -17.09
CA ILE A 268 -8.51 3.58 -15.98
C ILE A 268 -7.24 4.38 -16.34
N PHE A 269 -6.24 3.75 -16.93
CA PHE A 269 -5.00 4.42 -17.31
C PHE A 269 -5.14 5.44 -18.45
N THR A 270 -6.14 5.29 -19.31
CA THR A 270 -6.36 6.21 -20.43
C THR A 270 -7.34 7.32 -20.08
N GLU A 271 -8.41 7.04 -19.37
CA GLU A 271 -9.45 8.02 -19.05
C GLU A 271 -9.15 8.84 -17.81
N PHE A 272 -8.60 8.22 -16.76
CA PHE A 272 -8.38 8.88 -15.49
C PHE A 272 -7.42 10.08 -15.57
N PRO A 273 -6.30 10.04 -16.31
CA PRO A 273 -5.40 11.19 -16.49
C PRO A 273 -6.05 12.40 -17.18
N GLU A 274 -7.14 12.20 -17.90
CA GLU A 274 -7.87 13.29 -18.57
C GLU A 274 -8.90 13.98 -17.67
N LEU A 275 -9.22 13.39 -16.52
CA LEU A 275 -10.17 13.97 -15.58
C LEU A 275 -9.58 15.24 -14.94
N VAL A 276 -10.42 16.25 -14.84
CA VAL A 276 -10.08 17.53 -14.20
C VAL A 276 -10.79 17.62 -12.85
N ASP A 277 -10.04 18.00 -11.82
CA ASP A 277 -10.57 18.30 -10.51
C ASP A 277 -11.39 19.61 -10.56
N PRO A 278 -12.69 19.56 -10.28
CA PRO A 278 -13.55 20.75 -10.36
C PRO A 278 -13.20 21.82 -9.31
N HIS A 279 -12.52 21.45 -8.22
CA HIS A 279 -12.17 22.38 -7.14
C HIS A 279 -10.91 23.19 -7.46
N THR A 280 -9.93 22.58 -8.13
CA THR A 280 -8.63 23.20 -8.42
C THR A 280 -8.43 23.55 -9.89
N GLY A 281 -9.23 23.02 -10.79
CA GLY A 281 -9.05 23.13 -12.23
C GLY A 281 -7.85 22.37 -12.78
N ARG A 282 -7.19 21.56 -11.95
CA ARG A 282 -6.02 20.74 -12.30
C ARG A 282 -6.42 19.34 -12.70
N LYS A 283 -5.49 18.62 -13.31
CA LYS A 283 -5.72 17.20 -13.58
C LYS A 283 -5.80 16.42 -12.26
N LEU A 284 -6.84 15.58 -12.14
CA LEU A 284 -7.08 14.77 -10.95
C LEU A 284 -5.91 13.83 -10.67
N MET A 285 -5.21 13.36 -11.70
CA MET A 285 -4.04 12.48 -11.58
C MET A 285 -2.90 13.12 -10.79
N GLU A 286 -2.80 14.45 -10.72
CA GLU A 286 -1.74 15.12 -9.94
C GLU A 286 -1.80 14.80 -8.44
N ARG A 287 -2.98 14.46 -7.92
CA ARG A 287 -3.19 14.04 -6.51
C ARG A 287 -3.56 12.57 -6.35
N THR A 288 -3.38 11.77 -7.39
CA THR A 288 -3.82 10.39 -7.43
C THR A 288 -2.67 9.42 -7.58
N ILE A 289 -2.80 8.26 -6.93
CA ILE A 289 -1.94 7.09 -7.09
C ILE A 289 -2.83 5.92 -7.51
N ILE A 290 -2.44 5.20 -8.55
CA ILE A 290 -3.15 4.01 -9.02
C ILE A 290 -2.30 2.78 -8.71
N ILE A 291 -2.89 1.84 -7.98
CA ILE A 291 -2.32 0.52 -7.73
C ILE A 291 -3.11 -0.47 -8.58
N ALA A 292 -2.53 -0.94 -9.66
CA ALA A 292 -3.22 -1.81 -10.61
C ALA A 292 -2.69 -3.25 -10.53
N ASN A 293 -3.62 -4.17 -10.32
CA ASN A 293 -3.36 -5.59 -10.38
C ASN A 293 -4.44 -6.27 -11.23
N THR A 294 -4.02 -6.95 -12.29
CA THR A 294 -4.97 -7.62 -13.20
C THR A 294 -5.33 -9.02 -12.73
N SER A 295 -6.45 -9.54 -13.20
CA SER A 295 -6.93 -10.89 -12.89
C SER A 295 -5.96 -12.01 -13.36
N ASN A 296 -5.07 -11.70 -14.29
CA ASN A 296 -4.07 -12.64 -14.80
C ASN A 296 -2.83 -12.77 -13.91
N MET A 297 -2.66 -11.86 -12.94
CA MET A 297 -1.55 -11.91 -12.01
C MET A 297 -1.76 -13.00 -10.93
N PRO A 298 -0.68 -13.53 -10.35
CA PRO A 298 -0.76 -14.51 -9.29
C PRO A 298 -1.59 -14.05 -8.08
N VAL A 299 -2.19 -15.03 -7.41
CA VAL A 299 -3.08 -14.79 -6.25
C VAL A 299 -2.43 -13.95 -5.15
N ALA A 300 -1.16 -14.23 -4.84
CA ALA A 300 -0.43 -13.49 -3.82
C ALA A 300 -0.27 -11.99 -4.18
N ALA A 301 -0.02 -11.68 -5.45
CA ALA A 301 0.08 -10.29 -5.91
C ALA A 301 -1.28 -9.58 -5.83
N ARG A 302 -2.39 -10.28 -6.14
CA ARG A 302 -3.75 -9.75 -5.98
C ARG A 302 -4.08 -9.46 -4.50
N GLU A 303 -3.71 -10.35 -3.62
CA GLU A 303 -3.89 -10.16 -2.18
C GLU A 303 -3.05 -9.00 -1.65
N ALA A 304 -1.79 -8.90 -2.06
CA ALA A 304 -0.90 -7.83 -1.61
C ALA A 304 -1.31 -6.43 -2.07
N SER A 305 -1.99 -6.28 -3.21
CA SER A 305 -2.32 -4.98 -3.81
C SER A 305 -3.17 -4.09 -2.89
N VAL A 306 -4.13 -4.66 -2.18
CA VAL A 306 -4.99 -3.90 -1.25
C VAL A 306 -4.21 -3.43 -0.02
N TYR A 307 -3.31 -4.25 0.48
CA TYR A 307 -2.45 -3.87 1.61
C TYR A 307 -1.44 -2.80 1.23
N THR A 308 -0.88 -2.86 0.03
CA THR A 308 0.00 -1.82 -0.51
C THR A 308 -0.73 -0.48 -0.60
N ALA A 309 -1.93 -0.46 -1.14
CA ALA A 309 -2.75 0.74 -1.23
C ALA A 309 -3.10 1.31 0.16
N MET A 310 -3.46 0.46 1.11
CA MET A 310 -3.76 0.89 2.48
C MET A 310 -2.53 1.47 3.19
N THR A 311 -1.37 0.87 3.02
CA THR A 311 -0.13 1.34 3.64
C THR A 311 0.28 2.71 3.10
N ILE A 312 0.16 2.93 1.80
CA ILE A 312 0.39 4.23 1.18
C ILE A 312 -0.61 5.27 1.73
N SER A 313 -1.87 4.88 1.90
CA SER A 313 -2.89 5.74 2.51
C SER A 313 -2.54 6.13 3.94
N GLU A 314 -2.05 5.20 4.75
CA GLU A 314 -1.61 5.47 6.12
C GLU A 314 -0.41 6.42 6.17
N TYR A 315 0.50 6.32 5.21
CA TYR A 315 1.62 7.25 5.06
C TYR A 315 1.15 8.70 4.87
N TYR A 316 0.21 8.93 3.97
CA TYR A 316 -0.34 10.27 3.75
C TYR A 316 -1.23 10.75 4.91
N ARG A 317 -1.96 9.86 5.55
CA ARG A 317 -2.73 10.20 6.76
C ARG A 317 -1.84 10.70 7.88
N ALA A 318 -0.66 10.12 8.07
CA ALA A 318 0.32 10.56 9.05
C ALA A 318 0.86 11.99 8.79
N MET A 319 0.71 12.49 7.57
CA MET A 319 1.03 13.88 7.20
C MET A 319 -0.10 14.87 7.47
N GLY A 320 -1.22 14.43 8.03
CA GLY A 320 -2.40 15.25 8.25
C GLY A 320 -3.27 15.47 7.02
N LEU A 321 -3.12 14.65 5.98
CA LEU A 321 -3.89 14.73 4.75
C LEU A 321 -5.17 13.89 4.82
N LYS A 322 -6.18 14.33 4.05
CA LYS A 322 -7.42 13.60 3.84
C LYS A 322 -7.24 12.65 2.65
N VAL A 323 -7.22 11.36 2.91
CA VAL A 323 -7.04 10.34 1.88
C VAL A 323 -8.38 9.68 1.57
N LEU A 324 -8.69 9.57 0.28
CA LEU A 324 -9.78 8.76 -0.24
C LEU A 324 -9.19 7.52 -0.89
N LEU A 325 -9.40 6.37 -0.28
CA LEU A 325 -8.98 5.07 -0.81
C LEU A 325 -10.17 4.36 -1.43
N MET A 326 -10.06 4.05 -2.71
CA MET A 326 -11.08 3.33 -3.47
C MET A 326 -10.53 2.00 -3.94
N ALA A 327 -11.22 0.91 -3.64
CA ALA A 327 -10.84 -0.43 -4.10
C ALA A 327 -11.89 -0.99 -5.05
N ASP A 328 -11.44 -1.39 -6.24
CA ASP A 328 -12.27 -2.06 -7.25
C ASP A 328 -11.58 -3.37 -7.68
N SER A 329 -12.08 -4.55 -7.32
CA SER A 329 -13.15 -4.79 -6.38
C SER A 329 -12.64 -5.62 -5.19
N THR A 330 -13.16 -5.34 -4.00
CA THR A 330 -12.80 -6.12 -2.80
C THR A 330 -13.26 -7.57 -2.88
N SER A 331 -14.24 -7.89 -3.73
CA SER A 331 -14.63 -9.26 -4.03
C SER A 331 -13.51 -10.09 -4.66
N ARG A 332 -12.68 -9.47 -5.49
CA ARG A 332 -11.52 -10.13 -6.10
C ARG A 332 -10.41 -10.43 -5.07
N TRP A 333 -10.26 -9.55 -4.10
CA TRP A 333 -9.40 -9.83 -2.95
C TRP A 333 -9.92 -11.00 -2.12
N ALA A 334 -11.22 -11.04 -1.82
CA ALA A 334 -11.83 -12.17 -1.13
C ALA A 334 -11.67 -13.49 -1.92
N GLN A 335 -11.80 -13.46 -3.24
CA GLN A 335 -11.50 -14.61 -4.09
C GLN A 335 -10.04 -15.06 -3.97
N ALA A 336 -9.09 -14.12 -3.91
CA ALA A 336 -7.68 -14.45 -3.70
C ALA A 336 -7.47 -15.18 -2.36
N LEU A 337 -8.08 -14.70 -1.29
CA LEU A 337 -8.04 -15.35 0.03
C LEU A 337 -8.62 -16.77 -0.03
N ARG A 338 -9.76 -16.96 -0.73
CA ARG A 338 -10.37 -18.28 -0.93
C ARG A 338 -9.44 -19.23 -1.69
N GLU A 339 -8.84 -18.77 -2.77
CA GLU A 339 -7.91 -19.58 -3.57
C GLU A 339 -6.67 -20.00 -2.74
N MET A 340 -6.14 -19.10 -1.92
CA MET A 340 -5.01 -19.41 -1.05
C MET A 340 -5.39 -20.47 0.01
N SER A 341 -6.48 -20.28 0.71
CA SER A 341 -6.97 -21.21 1.74
C SER A 341 -7.24 -22.59 1.17
N ASN A 342 -7.86 -22.67 -0.01
CA ASN A 342 -8.15 -23.94 -0.67
C ASN A 342 -6.86 -24.69 -1.09
N ARG A 343 -5.84 -23.98 -1.55
CA ARG A 343 -4.53 -24.59 -1.87
C ARG A 343 -3.78 -25.06 -0.63
N MET A 344 -4.07 -24.48 0.51
CA MET A 344 -3.51 -24.86 1.81
C MET A 344 -4.26 -26.03 2.45
N GLU A 345 -5.32 -26.53 1.81
CA GLU A 345 -6.17 -27.59 2.34
C GLU A 345 -6.72 -27.25 3.74
N GLU A 346 -7.01 -25.98 3.99
CA GLU A 346 -7.64 -25.52 5.22
C GLU A 346 -9.11 -25.94 5.25
N LEU A 347 -9.66 -26.10 6.46
CA LEU A 347 -11.09 -26.37 6.61
C LEU A 347 -11.88 -25.18 6.02
N PRO A 348 -12.72 -25.43 5.00
CA PRO A 348 -13.48 -24.36 4.38
C PRO A 348 -14.60 -23.85 5.27
N GLY A 349 -14.77 -22.55 5.30
CA GLY A 349 -15.96 -21.88 5.79
C GLY A 349 -17.09 -21.86 4.75
N PRO A 350 -18.13 -21.05 4.95
CA PRO A 350 -19.21 -20.88 3.99
C PRO A 350 -18.67 -20.45 2.62
N ASP A 351 -19.23 -21.00 1.55
CA ASP A 351 -18.85 -20.75 0.15
C ASP A 351 -17.34 -20.98 -0.15
N ALA A 352 -16.72 -21.89 0.60
CA ALA A 352 -15.30 -22.24 0.51
C ALA A 352 -14.33 -21.07 0.81
N PHE A 353 -14.77 -20.03 1.48
CA PHE A 353 -13.90 -18.97 2.02
C PHE A 353 -13.16 -19.46 3.28
N PRO A 354 -12.04 -18.81 3.65
CA PRO A 354 -11.42 -19.05 4.95
C PRO A 354 -12.42 -18.86 6.10
N MET A 355 -12.32 -19.66 7.15
CA MET A 355 -13.22 -19.53 8.31
C MET A 355 -13.11 -18.17 9.02
N ASP A 356 -11.95 -17.53 8.95
CA ASP A 356 -11.63 -16.26 9.57
C ASP A 356 -11.76 -15.04 8.62
N ILE A 357 -12.39 -15.22 7.45
CA ILE A 357 -12.50 -14.14 6.44
C ILE A 357 -13.12 -12.87 7.02
N SER A 358 -14.10 -12.99 7.90
CA SER A 358 -14.73 -11.83 8.54
C SER A 358 -13.75 -11.06 9.41
N ALA A 359 -12.84 -11.74 10.11
CA ALA A 359 -11.81 -11.13 10.91
C ALA A 359 -10.74 -10.44 10.03
N ILE A 360 -10.33 -11.10 8.94
CA ILE A 360 -9.36 -10.53 7.97
C ILE A 360 -9.91 -9.24 7.38
N ILE A 361 -11.14 -9.25 6.89
CA ILE A 361 -11.82 -8.09 6.30
C ILE A 361 -11.98 -6.99 7.36
N SER A 362 -12.47 -7.30 8.54
CA SER A 362 -12.67 -6.34 9.62
C SER A 362 -11.35 -5.67 10.04
N ASN A 363 -10.29 -6.43 10.18
CA ASN A 363 -8.96 -5.90 10.53
C ASN A 363 -8.42 -4.98 9.43
N PHE A 364 -8.64 -5.33 8.17
CA PHE A 364 -8.25 -4.49 7.05
C PHE A 364 -9.02 -3.16 7.01
N TYR A 365 -10.35 -3.21 7.08
CA TYR A 365 -11.19 -2.01 7.12
C TYR A 365 -10.93 -1.17 8.36
N GLY A 366 -10.57 -1.82 9.48
CA GLY A 366 -10.17 -1.15 10.72
C GLY A 366 -8.92 -0.27 10.62
N ARG A 367 -8.10 -0.46 9.60
CA ARG A 367 -6.92 0.42 9.34
C ARG A 367 -7.30 1.80 8.83
N ALA A 368 -8.42 1.92 8.11
CA ALA A 368 -8.98 3.22 7.73
C ALA A 368 -9.50 3.98 8.96
N GLY A 369 -9.69 5.26 8.84
CA GLY A 369 -10.33 6.06 9.90
C GLY A 369 -9.78 7.46 10.02
N TYR A 370 -10.48 8.23 10.85
CA TYR A 370 -10.08 9.57 11.25
C TYR A 370 -9.20 9.50 12.50
N VAL A 371 -8.07 10.16 12.49
CA VAL A 371 -7.10 10.11 13.58
C VAL A 371 -6.70 11.51 14.05
N HIS A 372 -6.43 11.64 15.35
CA HIS A 372 -5.68 12.75 15.89
C HIS A 372 -4.21 12.39 15.97
N LEU A 373 -3.38 13.17 15.31
CA LEU A 373 -1.93 13.00 15.32
C LEU A 373 -1.33 13.47 16.64
N ASN A 374 -0.11 13.03 16.95
CA ASN A 374 0.59 13.40 18.19
C ASN A 374 0.87 14.91 18.31
N ASN A 375 0.91 15.64 17.19
CA ASN A 375 1.10 17.08 17.16
C ASN A 375 -0.20 17.91 17.26
N GLY A 376 -1.35 17.25 17.43
CA GLY A 376 -2.67 17.90 17.50
C GLY A 376 -3.36 18.11 16.15
N GLU A 377 -2.69 17.83 15.04
CA GLU A 377 -3.29 17.84 13.70
C GLU A 377 -4.15 16.58 13.48
N THR A 378 -4.93 16.60 12.44
CA THR A 378 -5.83 15.49 12.07
C THR A 378 -5.52 14.97 10.69
N GLY A 379 -5.72 13.67 10.50
CA GLY A 379 -5.64 13.01 9.21
C GLY A 379 -6.74 11.97 9.07
N SER A 380 -7.07 11.58 7.85
CA SER A 380 -8.13 10.60 7.63
C SER A 380 -7.86 9.71 6.43
N ILE A 381 -8.37 8.49 6.51
CA ILE A 381 -8.54 7.58 5.37
C ILE A 381 -10.01 7.22 5.29
N THR A 382 -10.68 7.64 4.23
CA THR A 382 -12.02 7.20 3.88
C THR A 382 -11.91 6.08 2.88
N PHE A 383 -12.46 4.92 3.19
CA PHE A 383 -12.38 3.73 2.34
C PHE A 383 -13.73 3.43 1.70
N ILE A 384 -13.74 3.30 0.38
CA ILE A 384 -14.91 2.90 -0.40
C ILE A 384 -14.53 1.72 -1.29
N GLY A 385 -15.11 0.56 -1.00
CA GLY A 385 -14.88 -0.65 -1.79
C GLY A 385 -16.08 -1.00 -2.66
N THR A 386 -15.85 -1.51 -3.87
CA THR A 386 -16.92 -2.15 -4.64
C THR A 386 -17.03 -3.60 -4.26
N VAL A 387 -18.24 -4.10 -4.21
CA VAL A 387 -18.55 -5.49 -3.88
C VAL A 387 -19.49 -6.06 -4.93
N SER A 388 -19.07 -7.14 -5.57
CA SER A 388 -19.94 -7.91 -6.46
C SER A 388 -20.56 -9.06 -5.68
N PRO A 389 -21.82 -9.45 -5.95
CA PRO A 389 -22.35 -10.65 -5.39
C PRO A 389 -21.46 -11.83 -5.75
N ALA A 390 -21.25 -12.71 -4.78
CA ALA A 390 -20.50 -13.93 -5.01
C ALA A 390 -21.21 -14.75 -6.09
N GLY A 391 -20.48 -15.08 -7.13
CA GLY A 391 -20.96 -16.04 -8.12
C GLY A 391 -20.84 -17.45 -7.57
#